data_819eb2c218a256b1d4e9c06a191cfb1b
#
_entry.id   819eb2c218a256b1d4e9c06a191cfb1b
#
_cell.length_a   1.000
_cell.length_b   1.000
_cell.length_c   1.000
_cell.angle_alpha   90.00
_cell.angle_beta   90.00
_cell.angle_gamma   90.00
#
_symmetry.space_group_name_H-M   'P 1'
#
loop_
_entity.id
_entity.type
_entity.pdbx_description
1 polymer ?
#
loop_
_entity_poly.entity_id
_entity_poly.type
_entity_poly.pdbx_seq_one_letter_code
_entity_poly.pdbx_strand_id
1 'polypeptide(L)'
;MQDYEILIAFITNVLFVTVLGWYLITNLQWYDYKLSRVILKHHKPHWHVIYFIIPFIAYYTTGKFFTIFFLFAVLPAIFIWHKSLDKKLVFTWRVKRFLIILVFLVTFQDFLCVIKSTCEIYGVFMPLFFTYVGSFAIEKFLFEAYKKEAQKKLQSMQKLQIVCITGSYGKTSTKNFVREILSKKYRVYATPRSVNTLGGIIKDINESLPSDAEIYICEAGARESGDIHDITTFLEPQVVVVGKVGLAHIEYFKSLQNIIAAKLEIMKSPRLECAFIHNSVTDEPHEKVVFFGDEIQNINATLEGTDFDMIFNNETLHFQTKVLGSFQTI
;
A
#
# COMPACT_ATOMS: atom_id res chain seq x y z
N MET A 1 -48.27 11.31 16.57
CA MET A 1 -47.87 11.08 15.16
C MET A 1 -46.54 11.76 14.86
N GLN A 2 -46.35 13.03 15.27
CA GLN A 2 -45.12 13.78 14.98
C GLN A 2 -43.83 13.15 15.54
N ASP A 3 -43.89 12.57 16.76
CA ASP A 3 -42.71 11.95 17.40
C ASP A 3 -42.23 10.68 16.65
N TYR A 4 -43.14 9.87 16.10
CA TYR A 4 -42.78 8.69 15.32
C TYR A 4 -42.16 9.08 13.96
N GLU A 5 -42.63 10.16 13.33
CA GLU A 5 -42.04 10.65 12.08
C GLU A 5 -40.59 11.13 12.31
N ILE A 6 -40.37 11.86 13.40
CA ILE A 6 -39.02 12.32 13.81
C ILE A 6 -38.09 11.12 14.07
N LEU A 7 -38.56 10.12 14.80
CA LEU A 7 -37.76 8.91 15.10
C LEU A 7 -37.43 8.13 13.84
N ILE A 8 -38.40 7.95 12.94
CA ILE A 8 -38.17 7.27 11.65
C ILE A 8 -37.14 8.05 10.80
N ALA A 9 -37.27 9.37 10.71
CA ALA A 9 -36.35 10.21 9.97
C ALA A 9 -34.93 10.15 10.56
N PHE A 10 -34.80 10.21 11.88
CA PHE A 10 -33.54 10.06 12.59
C PHE A 10 -32.86 8.71 12.28
N ILE A 11 -33.56 7.61 12.48
CA ILE A 11 -33.02 6.26 12.22
C ILE A 11 -32.65 6.12 10.75
N THR A 12 -33.50 6.60 9.82
CA THR A 12 -33.24 6.54 8.38
C THR A 12 -31.98 7.31 8.02
N ASN A 13 -31.77 8.52 8.57
CA ASN A 13 -30.57 9.31 8.30
C ASN A 13 -29.32 8.62 8.83
N VAL A 14 -29.30 8.16 10.07
CA VAL A 14 -28.16 7.46 10.66
C VAL A 14 -27.78 6.22 9.81
N LEU A 15 -28.77 5.41 9.42
CA LEU A 15 -28.52 4.24 8.58
C LEU A 15 -28.04 4.63 7.17
N PHE A 16 -28.63 5.64 6.56
CA PHE A 16 -28.27 6.11 5.25
C PHE A 16 -26.84 6.65 5.19
N VAL A 17 -26.46 7.53 6.12
CA VAL A 17 -25.09 8.08 6.21
C VAL A 17 -24.09 6.98 6.49
N THR A 18 -24.45 5.99 7.33
CA THR A 18 -23.59 4.82 7.59
C THR A 18 -23.38 3.99 6.32
N VAL A 19 -24.42 3.80 5.52
CA VAL A 19 -24.33 3.07 4.23
C VAL A 19 -23.47 3.82 3.22
N LEU A 20 -23.61 5.14 3.11
CA LEU A 20 -22.73 5.96 2.27
C LEU A 20 -21.27 5.91 2.74
N GLY A 21 -21.07 5.95 4.06
CA GLY A 21 -19.74 5.80 4.64
C GLY A 21 -19.14 4.41 4.41
N TRP A 22 -19.95 3.36 4.45
CA TRP A 22 -19.54 2.01 4.09
C TRP A 22 -19.07 1.94 2.63
N TYR A 23 -19.83 2.52 1.71
CA TYR A 23 -19.43 2.64 0.31
C TYR A 23 -18.11 3.41 0.18
N LEU A 24 -18.00 4.56 0.83
CA LEU A 24 -16.80 5.41 0.78
C LEU A 24 -15.55 4.69 1.33
N ILE A 25 -15.63 4.09 2.53
CA ILE A 25 -14.47 3.44 3.16
C ILE A 25 -14.03 2.19 2.39
N THR A 26 -14.98 1.46 1.77
CA THR A 26 -14.65 0.31 0.92
C THR A 26 -13.83 0.75 -0.29
N ASN A 27 -14.26 1.80 -0.98
CA ASN A 27 -13.52 2.35 -2.12
C ASN A 27 -12.18 2.96 -1.68
N LEU A 28 -12.14 3.66 -0.56
CA LEU A 28 -10.89 4.18 -0.01
C LEU A 28 -9.88 3.06 0.26
N GLN A 29 -10.29 1.95 0.87
CA GLN A 29 -9.39 0.82 1.12
C GLN A 29 -8.85 0.20 -0.19
N TRP A 30 -9.66 0.13 -1.25
CA TRP A 30 -9.23 -0.37 -2.56
C TRP A 30 -8.16 0.51 -3.22
N TYR A 31 -8.25 1.83 -3.01
CA TYR A 31 -7.38 2.83 -3.62
C TYR A 31 -6.35 3.42 -2.65
N ASP A 32 -5.87 2.58 -1.70
CA ASP A 32 -4.82 2.93 -0.72
C ASP A 32 -5.18 4.19 0.09
N TYR A 33 -6.47 4.40 0.37
CA TYR A 33 -7.02 5.56 1.11
C TYR A 33 -6.72 6.93 0.49
N LYS A 34 -6.40 6.98 -0.79
CA LYS A 34 -6.20 8.23 -1.54
C LYS A 34 -7.51 8.63 -2.24
N LEU A 35 -8.19 9.67 -1.73
CA LEU A 35 -9.48 10.12 -2.27
C LEU A 35 -9.38 10.52 -3.76
N SER A 36 -8.26 11.14 -4.17
CA SER A 36 -8.00 11.48 -5.57
C SER A 36 -8.02 10.25 -6.48
N ARG A 37 -7.53 9.10 -6.00
CA ARG A 37 -7.57 7.84 -6.76
C ARG A 37 -9.00 7.28 -6.82
N VAL A 38 -9.76 7.38 -5.73
CA VAL A 38 -11.16 6.96 -5.71
C VAL A 38 -11.98 7.74 -6.74
N ILE A 39 -11.79 9.06 -6.80
CA ILE A 39 -12.58 9.92 -7.70
C ILE A 39 -12.09 9.81 -9.15
N LEU A 40 -10.76 9.90 -9.39
CA LEU A 40 -10.20 10.09 -10.74
C LEU A 40 -9.76 8.79 -11.42
N LYS A 41 -9.47 7.73 -10.66
CA LYS A 41 -8.90 6.47 -11.18
C LYS A 41 -9.76 5.26 -10.89
N HIS A 42 -11.05 5.46 -10.56
CA HIS A 42 -11.96 4.35 -10.31
C HIS A 42 -12.25 3.60 -11.61
N HIS A 43 -12.07 2.27 -11.63
CA HIS A 43 -12.28 1.44 -12.82
C HIS A 43 -13.75 1.37 -13.27
N LYS A 44 -14.72 1.71 -12.38
CA LYS A 44 -16.16 1.79 -12.67
C LYS A 44 -16.73 3.11 -12.14
N PRO A 45 -16.44 4.27 -12.75
CA PRO A 45 -16.82 5.57 -12.23
C PRO A 45 -18.34 5.76 -12.11
N HIS A 46 -19.13 5.07 -12.93
CA HIS A 46 -20.59 5.07 -12.85
C HIS A 46 -21.13 4.53 -11.51
N TRP A 47 -20.34 3.74 -10.77
CA TRP A 47 -20.72 3.29 -9.42
C TRP A 47 -20.86 4.46 -8.45
N HIS A 48 -20.05 5.50 -8.56
CA HIS A 48 -20.20 6.71 -7.73
C HIS A 48 -21.54 7.40 -7.98
N VAL A 49 -21.99 7.41 -9.22
CA VAL A 49 -23.30 7.99 -9.57
C VAL A 49 -24.42 7.15 -8.96
N ILE A 50 -24.41 5.83 -9.18
CA ILE A 50 -25.49 4.92 -8.76
C ILE A 50 -25.57 4.78 -7.24
N TYR A 51 -24.44 4.56 -6.56
CA TYR A 51 -24.41 4.16 -5.15
C TYR A 51 -24.13 5.30 -4.18
N PHE A 52 -23.78 6.48 -4.68
CA PHE A 52 -23.50 7.65 -3.86
C PHE A 52 -24.30 8.88 -4.29
N ILE A 53 -24.16 9.35 -5.53
CA ILE A 53 -24.76 10.63 -5.98
C ILE A 53 -26.28 10.54 -6.08
N ILE A 54 -26.84 9.52 -6.73
CA ILE A 54 -28.30 9.36 -6.85
C ILE A 54 -28.96 9.25 -5.46
N PRO A 55 -28.52 8.37 -4.54
CA PRO A 55 -29.08 8.31 -3.20
C PRO A 55 -28.94 9.63 -2.42
N PHE A 56 -27.82 10.33 -2.59
CA PHE A 56 -27.58 11.63 -1.96
C PHE A 56 -28.57 12.70 -2.44
N ILE A 57 -28.78 12.81 -3.76
CA ILE A 57 -29.75 13.74 -4.32
C ILE A 57 -31.17 13.36 -3.91
N ALA A 58 -31.52 12.07 -4.00
CA ALA A 58 -32.84 11.58 -3.63
C ALA A 58 -33.18 11.90 -2.15
N TYR A 59 -32.20 11.85 -1.26
CA TYR A 59 -32.40 12.20 0.15
C TYR A 59 -32.96 13.62 0.34
N TYR A 60 -32.44 14.59 -0.41
CA TYR A 60 -32.86 16.01 -0.31
C TYR A 60 -34.09 16.34 -1.16
N THR A 61 -34.47 15.49 -2.13
CA THR A 61 -35.54 15.82 -3.06
C THR A 61 -36.85 15.07 -2.81
N THR A 62 -36.79 13.88 -2.20
CA THR A 62 -37.99 13.03 -2.05
C THR A 62 -38.70 13.18 -0.70
N GLY A 63 -38.10 13.92 0.27
CA GLY A 63 -38.70 14.17 1.57
C GLY A 63 -39.11 12.88 2.30
N LYS A 64 -40.36 12.80 2.78
CA LYS A 64 -40.87 11.63 3.55
C LYS A 64 -40.83 10.31 2.78
N PHE A 65 -40.83 10.34 1.46
CA PHE A 65 -40.75 9.12 0.61
C PHE A 65 -39.34 8.55 0.60
N PHE A 66 -38.32 9.28 1.04
CA PHE A 66 -36.95 8.80 1.07
C PHE A 66 -36.79 7.50 1.86
N THR A 67 -37.46 7.36 3.00
CA THR A 67 -37.37 6.13 3.82
C THR A 67 -37.76 4.89 3.01
N ILE A 68 -38.82 4.97 2.23
CA ILE A 68 -39.28 3.87 1.38
C ILE A 68 -38.26 3.62 0.26
N PHE A 69 -37.78 4.67 -0.40
CA PHE A 69 -36.75 4.56 -1.44
C PHE A 69 -35.45 3.97 -0.88
N PHE A 70 -35.04 4.40 0.31
CA PHE A 70 -33.84 3.86 0.98
C PHE A 70 -33.98 2.36 1.27
N LEU A 71 -35.08 1.93 1.87
CA LEU A 71 -35.28 0.52 2.23
C LEU A 71 -35.39 -0.41 1.04
N PHE A 72 -36.13 0.01 -0.02
CA PHE A 72 -36.47 -0.88 -1.14
C PHE A 72 -35.58 -0.70 -2.39
N ALA A 73 -34.83 0.40 -2.50
CA ALA A 73 -33.93 0.63 -3.63
C ALA A 73 -32.45 0.71 -3.18
N VAL A 74 -32.10 1.61 -2.25
CA VAL A 74 -30.69 1.87 -1.91
C VAL A 74 -30.07 0.70 -1.17
N LEU A 75 -30.71 0.17 -0.12
CA LEU A 75 -30.17 -0.96 0.64
C LEU A 75 -29.99 -2.22 -0.20
N PRO A 76 -30.98 -2.68 -1.01
CA PRO A 76 -30.76 -3.81 -1.91
C PRO A 76 -29.66 -3.55 -2.94
N ALA A 77 -29.59 -2.34 -3.51
CA ALA A 77 -28.57 -1.99 -4.48
C ALA A 77 -27.15 -2.07 -3.87
N ILE A 78 -26.93 -1.51 -2.68
CA ILE A 78 -25.65 -1.60 -1.95
C ILE A 78 -25.32 -3.04 -1.57
N PHE A 79 -26.30 -3.86 -1.20
CA PHE A 79 -26.08 -5.26 -0.91
C PHE A 79 -25.63 -6.05 -2.14
N ILE A 80 -26.29 -5.84 -3.29
CA ILE A 80 -25.92 -6.44 -4.58
C ILE A 80 -24.50 -5.96 -4.97
N TRP A 81 -24.22 -4.65 -4.86
CA TRP A 81 -22.90 -4.09 -5.10
C TRP A 81 -21.82 -4.76 -4.23
N HIS A 82 -22.07 -4.88 -2.91
CA HIS A 82 -21.11 -5.52 -2.00
C HIS A 82 -20.83 -6.98 -2.37
N LYS A 83 -21.84 -7.73 -2.82
CA LYS A 83 -21.67 -9.11 -3.30
C LYS A 83 -20.87 -9.19 -4.61
N SER A 84 -20.99 -8.19 -5.48
CA SER A 84 -20.30 -8.13 -6.78
C SER A 84 -18.85 -7.66 -6.70
N LEU A 85 -18.35 -7.32 -5.48
CA LEU A 85 -16.99 -6.87 -5.29
C LEU A 85 -15.99 -8.04 -5.40
N ASP A 86 -14.96 -7.88 -6.22
CA ASP A 86 -13.82 -8.80 -6.32
C ASP A 86 -13.00 -8.85 -5.02
N LYS A 87 -12.87 -7.68 -4.38
CA LYS A 87 -12.19 -7.53 -3.08
C LYS A 87 -13.17 -6.98 -2.05
N LYS A 88 -13.48 -7.77 -1.05
CA LYS A 88 -14.36 -7.36 0.05
C LYS A 88 -13.63 -6.44 1.02
N LEU A 89 -14.39 -5.59 1.72
CA LEU A 89 -13.87 -4.74 2.78
C LEU A 89 -13.23 -5.59 3.90
N VAL A 90 -11.98 -5.30 4.20
CA VAL A 90 -11.27 -5.94 5.32
C VAL A 90 -11.41 -5.04 6.55
N PHE A 91 -11.96 -5.57 7.64
CA PHE A 91 -12.18 -4.84 8.88
C PHE A 91 -10.88 -4.62 9.67
N THR A 92 -10.03 -3.75 9.15
CA THR A 92 -8.85 -3.27 9.89
C THR A 92 -9.25 -2.29 10.99
N TRP A 93 -8.34 -2.01 11.92
CA TRP A 93 -8.57 -0.97 12.95
C TRP A 93 -8.88 0.41 12.35
N ARG A 94 -8.30 0.73 11.20
CA ARG A 94 -8.58 1.96 10.45
C ARG A 94 -10.04 2.02 10.00
N VAL A 95 -10.54 0.95 9.41
CA VAL A 95 -11.95 0.85 8.98
C VAL A 95 -12.90 0.93 10.18
N LYS A 96 -12.58 0.23 11.27
CA LYS A 96 -13.40 0.28 12.51
C LYS A 96 -13.46 1.69 13.09
N ARG A 97 -12.32 2.39 13.20
CA ARG A 97 -12.27 3.78 13.66
C ARG A 97 -13.12 4.70 12.79
N PHE A 98 -12.97 4.59 11.46
CA PHE A 98 -13.77 5.38 10.52
C PHE A 98 -15.28 5.20 10.76
N LEU A 99 -15.75 3.95 10.83
CA LEU A 99 -17.18 3.69 11.04
C LEU A 99 -17.67 4.14 12.42
N ILE A 100 -16.88 3.97 13.48
CA ILE A 100 -17.22 4.45 14.83
C ILE A 100 -17.36 5.97 14.85
N ILE A 101 -16.38 6.70 14.27
CA ILE A 101 -16.43 8.17 14.19
C ILE A 101 -17.66 8.61 13.39
N LEU A 102 -17.94 7.95 12.27
CA LEU A 102 -19.08 8.27 11.41
C LEU A 102 -20.40 8.12 12.16
N VAL A 103 -20.62 6.95 12.75
CA VAL A 103 -21.87 6.69 13.52
C VAL A 103 -22.01 7.66 14.68
N PHE A 104 -20.92 7.95 15.39
CA PHE A 104 -20.93 8.95 16.46
C PHE A 104 -21.31 10.34 15.94
N LEU A 105 -20.68 10.82 14.89
CA LEU A 105 -20.92 12.17 14.37
C LEU A 105 -22.32 12.34 13.80
N VAL A 106 -22.84 11.36 13.06
CA VAL A 106 -24.21 11.44 12.52
C VAL A 106 -25.24 11.39 13.63
N THR A 107 -25.09 10.47 14.60
CA THR A 107 -26.00 10.36 15.74
C THR A 107 -25.97 11.61 16.58
N PHE A 108 -24.79 12.18 16.84
CA PHE A 108 -24.63 13.42 17.61
C PHE A 108 -25.26 14.63 16.90
N GLN A 109 -25.03 14.77 15.57
CA GLN A 109 -25.65 15.81 14.76
C GLN A 109 -27.18 15.72 14.81
N ASP A 110 -27.74 14.54 14.56
CA ASP A 110 -29.18 14.33 14.50
C ASP A 110 -29.81 14.55 15.89
N PHE A 111 -29.15 14.14 16.96
CA PHE A 111 -29.58 14.38 18.33
C PHE A 111 -29.64 15.89 18.64
N LEU A 112 -28.63 16.67 18.23
CA LEU A 112 -28.66 18.13 18.38
C LEU A 112 -29.80 18.77 17.61
N CYS A 113 -30.08 18.26 16.39
CA CYS A 113 -31.21 18.73 15.58
C CYS A 113 -32.55 18.48 16.26
N VAL A 114 -32.76 17.31 16.89
CA VAL A 114 -33.97 16.97 17.61
C VAL A 114 -34.15 17.91 18.83
N ILE A 115 -33.11 18.09 19.65
CA ILE A 115 -33.19 18.94 20.86
C ILE A 115 -33.52 20.39 20.50
N LYS A 116 -32.87 20.92 19.44
CA LYS A 116 -33.05 22.35 19.11
C LYS A 116 -34.26 22.61 18.21
N SER A 117 -34.91 21.56 17.72
CA SER A 117 -36.03 21.66 16.76
C SER A 117 -35.70 22.56 15.55
N THR A 118 -34.41 22.60 15.14
CA THR A 118 -33.91 23.55 14.16
C THR A 118 -33.69 22.94 12.77
N CYS A 119 -33.77 21.62 12.65
CA CYS A 119 -33.47 20.95 11.40
C CYS A 119 -34.74 20.43 10.73
N GLU A 120 -35.07 20.94 9.57
CA GLU A 120 -36.11 20.38 8.70
C GLU A 120 -35.64 19.07 8.06
N ILE A 121 -34.36 19.01 7.70
CA ILE A 121 -33.71 17.83 7.11
C ILE A 121 -32.37 17.63 7.80
N TYR A 122 -32.09 16.38 8.21
CA TYR A 122 -30.78 16.03 8.80
C TYR A 122 -29.68 16.10 7.75
N GLY A 123 -28.48 16.56 8.18
CA GLY A 123 -27.34 16.70 7.29
C GLY A 123 -26.67 15.36 6.97
N VAL A 124 -26.27 15.17 5.73
CA VAL A 124 -25.54 13.97 5.27
C VAL A 124 -24.05 14.28 5.04
N PHE A 125 -23.77 15.45 4.44
CA PHE A 125 -22.43 15.83 4.02
C PHE A 125 -21.47 16.05 5.20
N MET A 126 -21.89 16.78 6.23
CA MET A 126 -21.02 17.17 7.35
C MET A 126 -20.47 15.97 8.13
N PRO A 127 -21.28 14.97 8.55
CA PRO A 127 -20.76 13.78 9.21
C PRO A 127 -19.75 13.02 8.35
N LEU A 128 -20.01 12.84 7.05
CA LEU A 128 -19.09 12.17 6.11
C LEU A 128 -17.78 12.94 5.96
N PHE A 129 -17.87 14.27 5.79
CA PHE A 129 -16.71 15.12 5.60
C PHE A 129 -15.80 15.13 6.84
N PHE A 130 -16.38 15.37 8.04
CA PHE A 130 -15.60 15.39 9.26
C PHE A 130 -15.07 14.01 9.65
N THR A 131 -15.78 12.92 9.32
CA THR A 131 -15.27 11.57 9.49
C THR A 131 -14.05 11.33 8.61
N TYR A 132 -14.13 11.73 7.35
CA TYR A 132 -12.99 11.57 6.42
C TYR A 132 -11.77 12.37 6.89
N VAL A 133 -11.95 13.64 7.21
CA VAL A 133 -10.86 14.52 7.67
C VAL A 133 -10.29 14.06 9.00
N GLY A 134 -11.16 13.75 9.97
CA GLY A 134 -10.73 13.26 11.29
C GLY A 134 -10.01 11.92 11.21
N SER A 135 -10.55 10.97 10.43
CA SER A 135 -9.89 9.69 10.20
C SER A 135 -8.52 9.88 9.53
N PHE A 136 -8.42 10.77 8.52
CA PHE A 136 -7.15 11.06 7.85
C PHE A 136 -6.12 11.65 8.83
N ALA A 137 -6.54 12.60 9.67
CA ALA A 137 -5.66 13.23 10.67
C ALA A 137 -5.17 12.21 11.71
N ILE A 138 -6.07 11.37 12.23
CA ILE A 138 -5.72 10.31 13.19
C ILE A 138 -4.73 9.32 12.57
N GLU A 139 -5.00 8.86 11.34
CA GLU A 139 -4.11 7.91 10.67
C GLU A 139 -2.73 8.50 10.39
N LYS A 140 -2.67 9.78 9.99
CA LYS A 140 -1.40 10.48 9.81
C LYS A 140 -0.63 10.58 11.12
N PHE A 141 -1.30 10.94 12.21
CA PHE A 141 -0.68 11.02 13.53
C PHE A 141 -0.15 9.65 14.00
N LEU A 142 -0.96 8.60 13.86
CA LEU A 142 -0.56 7.23 14.21
C LEU A 142 0.62 6.76 13.34
N PHE A 143 0.58 7.03 12.04
CA PHE A 143 1.67 6.68 11.14
C PHE A 143 2.99 7.36 11.53
N GLU A 144 2.95 8.66 11.84
CA GLU A 144 4.15 9.39 12.28
C GLU A 144 4.67 8.90 13.63
N ALA A 145 3.77 8.50 14.55
CA ALA A 145 4.18 7.89 15.82
C ALA A 145 4.89 6.54 15.59
N TYR A 146 4.31 5.66 14.76
CA TYR A 146 4.93 4.37 14.38
C TYR A 146 6.25 4.56 13.65
N LYS A 147 6.34 5.54 12.75
CA LYS A 147 7.56 5.89 12.03
C LYS A 147 8.68 6.32 12.99
N LYS A 148 8.36 7.20 13.96
CA LYS A 148 9.32 7.63 14.98
C LYS A 148 9.79 6.49 15.86
N GLU A 149 8.93 5.57 16.23
CA GLU A 149 9.28 4.38 17.00
C GLU A 149 10.27 3.49 16.23
N ALA A 150 10.00 3.20 14.96
CA ALA A 150 10.90 2.44 14.11
C ALA A 150 12.26 3.14 13.91
N GLN A 151 12.26 4.47 13.73
CA GLN A 151 13.50 5.25 13.64
C GLN A 151 14.33 5.15 14.91
N LYS A 152 13.73 5.27 16.09
CA LYS A 152 14.42 5.11 17.38
C LYS A 152 15.04 3.72 17.50
N LYS A 153 14.32 2.68 17.09
CA LYS A 153 14.82 1.30 17.10
C LYS A 153 16.03 1.16 16.18
N LEU A 154 15.95 1.63 14.93
CA LEU A 154 17.09 1.60 14.00
C LEU A 154 18.30 2.39 14.53
N GLN A 155 18.09 3.57 15.12
CA GLN A 155 19.15 4.38 15.70
C GLN A 155 19.84 3.71 16.91
N SER A 156 19.10 2.89 17.67
CA SER A 156 19.69 2.11 18.78
C SER A 156 20.56 0.95 18.29
N MET A 157 20.39 0.52 17.03
CA MET A 157 21.13 -0.60 16.43
C MET A 157 22.31 -0.12 15.57
N GLN A 158 23.28 0.54 16.19
CA GLN A 158 24.40 1.23 15.51
C GLN A 158 25.24 0.34 14.57
N LYS A 159 25.29 -0.98 14.81
CA LYS A 159 26.01 -1.94 13.99
C LYS A 159 25.17 -2.59 12.90
N LEU A 160 23.88 -2.26 12.83
CA LEU A 160 22.97 -2.82 11.83
C LEU A 160 23.34 -2.32 10.44
N GLN A 161 23.63 -3.25 9.54
CA GLN A 161 23.72 -2.97 8.11
C GLN A 161 22.38 -3.22 7.43
N ILE A 162 21.95 -2.28 6.61
CA ILE A 162 20.69 -2.36 5.89
C ILE A 162 20.97 -2.58 4.41
N VAL A 163 20.43 -3.68 3.90
CA VAL A 163 20.45 -4.04 2.48
C VAL A 163 19.06 -3.83 1.91
N CYS A 164 18.94 -2.96 0.92
CA CYS A 164 17.64 -2.68 0.29
C CYS A 164 17.63 -3.13 -1.18
N ILE A 165 16.63 -3.91 -1.56
CA ILE A 165 16.55 -4.56 -2.87
C ILE A 165 15.34 -4.01 -3.64
N THR A 166 15.58 -3.54 -4.87
CA THR A 166 14.51 -3.14 -5.80
C THR A 166 14.69 -3.81 -7.16
N GLY A 167 13.72 -3.62 -8.05
CA GLY A 167 13.69 -4.20 -9.39
C GLY A 167 12.23 -4.38 -9.84
N SER A 168 12.00 -4.71 -11.11
CA SER A 168 10.66 -5.04 -11.59
C SER A 168 10.28 -6.47 -11.23
N TYR A 169 11.22 -7.39 -11.31
CA TYR A 169 11.05 -8.83 -11.08
C TYR A 169 12.09 -9.34 -10.09
N GLY A 170 11.88 -10.51 -9.52
CA GLY A 170 12.88 -11.24 -8.74
C GLY A 170 13.21 -10.70 -7.34
N LYS A 171 12.73 -9.53 -6.90
CA LYS A 171 13.06 -8.91 -5.58
C LYS A 171 13.01 -9.89 -4.41
N THR A 172 11.91 -10.61 -4.27
CA THR A 172 11.70 -11.56 -3.15
C THR A 172 12.64 -12.75 -3.24
N SER A 173 12.91 -13.26 -4.45
CA SER A 173 13.87 -14.33 -4.68
C SER A 173 15.29 -13.88 -4.30
N THR A 174 15.72 -12.74 -4.83
CA THR A 174 17.03 -12.13 -4.50
C THR A 174 17.17 -11.91 -3.00
N LYS A 175 16.16 -11.32 -2.35
CA LYS A 175 16.13 -11.15 -0.89
C LYS A 175 16.37 -12.47 -0.15
N ASN A 176 15.68 -13.54 -0.56
CA ASN A 176 15.78 -14.83 0.07
C ASN A 176 17.16 -15.49 -0.17
N PHE A 177 17.72 -15.37 -1.36
CA PHE A 177 19.07 -15.87 -1.65
C PHE A 177 20.14 -15.14 -0.86
N VAL A 178 20.10 -13.80 -0.86
CA VAL A 178 21.02 -12.98 -0.08
C VAL A 178 20.91 -13.29 1.41
N ARG A 179 19.69 -13.45 1.94
CA ARG A 179 19.48 -13.87 3.33
C ARG A 179 20.14 -15.22 3.60
N GLU A 180 19.90 -16.22 2.77
CA GLU A 180 20.43 -17.58 2.99
C GLU A 180 21.95 -17.61 2.98
N ILE A 181 22.58 -16.89 2.06
CA ILE A 181 24.03 -16.78 1.96
C ILE A 181 24.62 -16.08 3.18
N LEU A 182 24.10 -14.89 3.53
CA LEU A 182 24.64 -14.07 4.62
C LEU A 182 24.35 -14.69 6.00
N SER A 183 23.29 -15.47 6.16
CA SER A 183 22.96 -16.16 7.41
C SER A 183 23.99 -17.23 7.82
N LYS A 184 24.89 -17.62 6.90
CA LYS A 184 26.01 -18.53 7.25
C LYS A 184 27.03 -17.87 8.18
N LYS A 185 27.07 -16.53 8.22
CA LYS A 185 28.08 -15.79 8.98
C LYS A 185 27.49 -14.74 9.93
N TYR A 186 26.34 -14.18 9.60
CA TYR A 186 25.72 -13.05 10.30
C TYR A 186 24.34 -13.39 10.84
N ARG A 187 23.87 -12.67 11.85
CA ARG A 187 22.47 -12.69 12.28
C ARG A 187 21.64 -11.81 11.35
N VAL A 188 21.05 -12.46 10.35
CA VAL A 188 20.29 -11.79 9.29
C VAL A 188 18.79 -11.83 9.56
N TYR A 189 18.15 -10.69 9.49
CA TYR A 189 16.70 -10.60 9.44
C TYR A 189 16.27 -10.02 8.10
N ALA A 190 15.31 -10.65 7.45
CA ALA A 190 14.74 -10.17 6.19
C ALA A 190 13.23 -9.98 6.30
N THR A 191 12.70 -8.94 5.68
CA THR A 191 11.25 -8.70 5.66
C THR A 191 10.49 -9.95 5.20
N PRO A 192 9.40 -10.33 5.90
CA PRO A 192 8.63 -11.51 5.53
C PRO A 192 7.89 -11.29 4.21
N ARG A 193 7.74 -12.36 3.43
CA ARG A 193 6.97 -12.36 2.16
C ARG A 193 7.40 -11.20 1.25
N SER A 194 6.42 -10.47 0.69
CA SER A 194 6.62 -9.33 -0.22
C SER A 194 6.34 -7.98 0.47
N VAL A 195 6.76 -7.81 1.72
CA VAL A 195 6.69 -6.51 2.42
C VAL A 195 7.67 -5.56 1.75
N ASN A 196 7.15 -4.56 1.01
CA ASN A 196 7.94 -3.68 0.16
C ASN A 196 7.40 -2.25 0.08
N THR A 197 6.52 -1.86 1.00
CA THR A 197 6.01 -0.49 1.14
C THR A 197 6.54 0.15 2.41
N LEU A 198 6.69 1.47 2.45
CA LEU A 198 7.17 2.18 3.64
C LEU A 198 6.39 1.81 4.91
N GLY A 199 5.05 1.82 4.84
CA GLY A 199 4.22 1.45 5.99
C GLY A 199 4.39 -0.01 6.43
N GLY A 200 4.56 -0.93 5.47
CA GLY A 200 4.84 -2.34 5.76
C GLY A 200 6.21 -2.53 6.42
N ILE A 201 7.23 -1.84 5.93
CA ILE A 201 8.60 -1.86 6.48
C ILE A 201 8.64 -1.29 7.91
N ILE A 202 7.97 -0.14 8.13
CA ILE A 202 7.86 0.47 9.47
C ILE A 202 7.22 -0.50 10.46
N LYS A 203 6.12 -1.13 10.05
CA LYS A 203 5.45 -2.13 10.87
C LYS A 203 6.36 -3.33 11.18
N ASP A 204 7.04 -3.85 10.17
CA ASP A 204 7.94 -4.99 10.32
C ASP A 204 9.12 -4.68 11.28
N ILE A 205 9.70 -3.49 11.18
CA ILE A 205 10.75 -3.04 12.10
C ILE A 205 10.24 -2.99 13.54
N ASN A 206 9.07 -2.39 13.78
CA ASN A 206 8.54 -2.26 15.14
C ASN A 206 8.17 -3.62 15.75
N GLU A 207 7.50 -4.47 14.98
CA GLU A 207 6.91 -5.71 15.50
C GLU A 207 7.86 -6.91 15.45
N SER A 208 8.79 -6.97 14.48
CA SER A 208 9.47 -8.22 14.14
C SER A 208 10.99 -8.15 14.07
N LEU A 209 11.59 -6.98 13.80
CA LEU A 209 13.05 -6.88 13.69
C LEU A 209 13.72 -7.19 15.05
N PRO A 210 14.54 -8.26 15.15
CA PRO A 210 15.26 -8.57 16.38
C PRO A 210 16.31 -7.50 16.71
N SER A 211 16.47 -7.17 17.99
CA SER A 211 17.44 -6.15 18.45
C SER A 211 18.89 -6.55 18.29
N ASP A 212 19.17 -7.84 18.11
CA ASP A 212 20.51 -8.41 17.92
C ASP A 212 20.82 -8.70 16.44
N ALA A 213 19.94 -8.33 15.51
CA ALA A 213 20.21 -8.46 14.08
C ALA A 213 21.43 -7.62 13.67
N GLU A 214 22.30 -8.21 12.87
CA GLU A 214 23.49 -7.55 12.30
C GLU A 214 23.21 -7.05 10.88
N ILE A 215 22.34 -7.73 10.14
CA ILE A 215 21.93 -7.35 8.79
C ILE A 215 20.41 -7.36 8.70
N TYR A 216 19.85 -6.27 8.18
CA TYR A 216 18.44 -6.15 7.82
C TYR A 216 18.29 -6.10 6.31
N ILE A 217 17.55 -7.04 5.73
CA ILE A 217 17.31 -7.09 4.28
C ILE A 217 15.85 -6.77 3.99
N CYS A 218 15.59 -5.75 3.20
CA CYS A 218 14.24 -5.36 2.82
C CYS A 218 14.07 -5.21 1.31
N GLU A 219 12.81 -5.23 0.87
CA GLU A 219 12.44 -4.92 -0.50
C GLU A 219 11.89 -3.50 -0.59
N ALA A 220 12.27 -2.75 -1.64
CA ALA A 220 11.65 -1.47 -1.99
C ALA A 220 10.79 -1.63 -3.23
N GLY A 221 9.47 -1.52 -3.05
CA GLY A 221 8.49 -1.50 -4.13
C GLY A 221 8.08 -0.08 -4.48
N ALA A 222 7.68 0.16 -5.73
CA ALA A 222 7.10 1.42 -6.15
C ALA A 222 5.87 1.19 -7.03
N ARG A 223 4.84 2.02 -6.82
CA ARG A 223 3.69 2.21 -7.70
C ARG A 223 3.70 3.60 -8.35
N GLU A 224 4.41 4.54 -7.74
CA GLU A 224 4.61 5.89 -8.27
C GLU A 224 6.03 6.37 -7.93
N SER A 225 6.50 7.40 -8.64
CA SER A 225 7.76 8.07 -8.33
C SER A 225 7.72 8.66 -6.92
N GLY A 226 8.81 8.55 -6.18
CA GLY A 226 8.94 8.94 -4.78
C GLY A 226 8.73 7.80 -3.77
N ASP A 227 8.05 6.71 -4.12
CA ASP A 227 7.82 5.60 -3.18
C ASP A 227 9.13 4.98 -2.68
N ILE A 228 10.11 4.78 -3.58
CA ILE A 228 11.43 4.24 -3.20
C ILE A 228 12.27 5.30 -2.51
N HIS A 229 12.17 6.56 -2.92
CA HIS A 229 12.82 7.67 -2.24
C HIS A 229 12.41 7.74 -0.76
N ASP A 230 11.12 7.63 -0.46
CA ASP A 230 10.60 7.64 0.91
C ASP A 230 11.15 6.48 1.75
N ILE A 231 11.21 5.28 1.17
CA ILE A 231 11.81 4.10 1.82
C ILE A 231 13.31 4.33 2.04
N THR A 232 14.02 4.83 1.04
CA THR A 232 15.46 5.08 1.08
C THR A 232 15.83 6.12 2.13
N THR A 233 15.08 7.23 2.17
CA THR A 233 15.28 8.30 3.15
C THR A 233 14.97 7.83 4.59
N PHE A 234 14.00 6.92 4.74
CA PHE A 234 13.66 6.37 6.05
C PHE A 234 14.67 5.37 6.57
N LEU A 235 15.16 4.47 5.70
CA LEU A 235 16.06 3.37 6.07
C LEU A 235 17.55 3.75 6.02
N GLU A 236 17.92 4.66 5.14
CA GLU A 236 19.30 5.02 4.83
C GLU A 236 20.19 3.77 4.59
N PRO A 237 19.86 2.90 3.61
CA PRO A 237 20.57 1.66 3.40
C PRO A 237 22.03 1.90 2.99
N GLN A 238 22.95 1.09 3.52
CA GLN A 238 24.36 1.09 3.15
C GLN A 238 24.61 0.32 1.86
N VAL A 239 23.87 -0.77 1.66
CA VAL A 239 23.98 -1.60 0.45
C VAL A 239 22.64 -1.63 -0.27
N VAL A 240 22.68 -1.42 -1.57
CA VAL A 240 21.48 -1.48 -2.39
C VAL A 240 21.65 -2.44 -3.56
N VAL A 241 20.57 -3.09 -3.96
CA VAL A 241 20.54 -3.96 -5.12
C VAL A 241 19.40 -3.52 -6.05
N VAL A 242 19.74 -3.23 -7.30
CA VAL A 242 18.77 -2.92 -8.35
C VAL A 242 18.80 -4.06 -9.36
N GLY A 243 17.85 -4.98 -9.23
CA GLY A 243 17.69 -6.07 -10.18
C GLY A 243 17.08 -5.61 -11.50
N LYS A 244 16.90 -6.55 -12.43
CA LYS A 244 16.39 -6.29 -13.76
C LYS A 244 15.12 -5.46 -13.75
N VAL A 245 15.08 -4.41 -14.60
CA VAL A 245 13.91 -3.54 -14.79
C VAL A 245 13.19 -3.91 -16.08
N GLY A 246 11.88 -4.00 -16.01
CA GLY A 246 11.00 -4.28 -17.14
C GLY A 246 9.67 -3.53 -17.00
N LEU A 247 8.71 -3.83 -17.86
CA LEU A 247 7.44 -3.11 -18.02
C LEU A 247 6.43 -3.34 -16.86
N ALA A 248 6.86 -3.89 -15.72
CA ALA A 248 6.00 -4.05 -14.57
C ALA A 248 5.46 -2.68 -14.10
N HIS A 249 4.13 -2.60 -13.91
CA HIS A 249 3.45 -1.36 -13.50
C HIS A 249 3.54 -0.20 -14.52
N ILE A 250 3.73 -0.50 -15.80
CA ILE A 250 3.82 0.50 -16.88
C ILE A 250 2.60 1.44 -16.93
N GLU A 251 1.42 0.95 -16.57
CA GLU A 251 0.19 1.74 -16.49
C GLU A 251 0.28 2.92 -15.51
N TYR A 252 1.08 2.79 -14.45
CA TYR A 252 1.32 3.85 -13.45
C TYR A 252 2.47 4.77 -13.85
N PHE A 253 3.56 4.21 -14.36
CA PHE A 253 4.79 4.93 -14.70
C PHE A 253 4.79 5.51 -16.11
N LYS A 254 3.95 4.99 -17.02
CA LYS A 254 3.77 5.41 -18.41
C LYS A 254 4.95 5.15 -19.36
N SER A 255 6.18 5.03 -18.87
CA SER A 255 7.36 4.71 -19.67
C SER A 255 8.37 3.88 -18.89
N LEU A 256 9.24 3.15 -19.63
CA LEU A 256 10.34 2.38 -19.04
C LEU A 256 11.34 3.31 -18.34
N GLN A 257 11.63 4.47 -18.93
CA GLN A 257 12.51 5.47 -18.35
C GLN A 257 12.04 5.94 -16.96
N ASN A 258 10.73 6.17 -16.82
CA ASN A 258 10.17 6.54 -15.52
C ASN A 258 10.26 5.40 -14.50
N ILE A 259 10.14 4.13 -14.93
CA ILE A 259 10.35 2.98 -14.05
C ILE A 259 11.81 2.93 -13.60
N ILE A 260 12.76 3.07 -14.52
CA ILE A 260 14.20 3.10 -14.22
C ILE A 260 14.51 4.24 -13.24
N ALA A 261 14.07 5.47 -13.53
CA ALA A 261 14.27 6.62 -12.66
C ALA A 261 13.72 6.38 -11.24
N ALA A 262 12.53 5.80 -11.12
CA ALA A 262 11.95 5.48 -9.82
C ALA A 262 12.74 4.38 -9.08
N LYS A 263 13.31 3.39 -9.80
CA LYS A 263 14.15 2.36 -9.17
C LYS A 263 15.49 2.92 -8.71
N LEU A 264 16.07 3.83 -9.47
CA LEU A 264 17.33 4.48 -9.13
C LEU A 264 17.20 5.49 -7.97
N GLU A 265 15.99 5.84 -7.51
CA GLU A 265 15.80 6.60 -6.28
C GLU A 265 16.50 5.96 -5.06
N ILE A 266 16.68 4.64 -5.06
CA ILE A 266 17.38 3.90 -4.00
C ILE A 266 18.85 4.32 -3.84
N MET A 267 19.46 4.85 -4.91
CA MET A 267 20.83 5.36 -4.91
C MET A 267 21.01 6.64 -4.08
N LYS A 268 19.92 7.32 -3.73
CA LYS A 268 19.93 8.57 -2.97
C LYS A 268 20.10 8.36 -1.46
N SER A 269 20.50 7.17 -1.02
CA SER A 269 20.78 6.91 0.39
C SER A 269 21.99 7.74 0.84
N PRO A 270 21.88 8.52 1.93
CA PRO A 270 23.01 9.30 2.46
C PRO A 270 24.13 8.42 3.04
N ARG A 271 23.81 7.18 3.43
CA ARG A 271 24.75 6.20 3.98
C ARG A 271 25.20 5.16 2.95
N LEU A 272 24.95 5.37 1.64
CA LEU A 272 25.30 4.42 0.61
C LEU A 272 26.82 4.14 0.58
N GLU A 273 27.16 2.86 0.72
CA GLU A 273 28.53 2.35 0.61
C GLU A 273 28.74 1.61 -0.71
N CYS A 274 27.77 0.77 -1.10
CA CYS A 274 27.87 -0.04 -2.31
C CYS A 274 26.48 -0.24 -2.95
N ALA A 275 26.44 -0.23 -4.28
CA ALA A 275 25.25 -0.51 -5.06
C ALA A 275 25.55 -1.58 -6.10
N PHE A 276 24.79 -2.67 -6.06
CA PHE A 276 24.78 -3.68 -7.13
C PHE A 276 23.67 -3.36 -8.11
N ILE A 277 24.01 -3.06 -9.35
CA ILE A 277 23.02 -2.66 -10.38
C ILE A 277 23.12 -3.60 -11.57
N HIS A 278 21.96 -4.17 -11.95
CA HIS A 278 21.89 -4.96 -13.17
C HIS A 278 22.17 -4.06 -14.38
N ASN A 279 23.08 -4.46 -15.26
CA ASN A 279 23.56 -3.70 -16.42
C ASN A 279 22.46 -3.25 -17.40
N SER A 280 21.30 -3.93 -17.43
CA SER A 280 20.13 -3.47 -18.22
C SER A 280 19.43 -2.21 -17.65
N VAL A 281 19.83 -1.72 -16.48
CA VAL A 281 19.19 -0.57 -15.83
C VAL A 281 19.88 0.74 -16.20
N THR A 282 21.19 0.76 -16.10
CA THR A 282 22.07 1.86 -16.48
C THR A 282 23.48 1.32 -16.71
N ASP A 283 24.23 1.99 -17.53
CA ASP A 283 25.64 1.75 -17.80
C ASP A 283 26.52 2.94 -17.33
N GLU A 284 25.90 3.95 -16.70
CA GLU A 284 26.63 5.11 -16.20
C GLU A 284 27.57 4.72 -15.06
N PRO A 285 28.90 4.90 -15.22
CA PRO A 285 29.86 4.54 -14.18
C PRO A 285 29.70 5.43 -12.95
N HIS A 286 29.78 4.79 -11.78
CA HIS A 286 29.73 5.48 -10.51
C HIS A 286 30.64 4.72 -9.52
N GLU A 287 31.41 5.45 -8.70
CA GLU A 287 32.44 4.87 -7.80
C GLU A 287 31.91 3.80 -6.82
N LYS A 288 30.63 3.88 -6.45
CA LYS A 288 29.97 2.95 -5.52
C LYS A 288 29.17 1.86 -6.23
N VAL A 289 29.20 1.79 -7.56
CA VAL A 289 28.39 0.85 -8.33
C VAL A 289 29.22 -0.33 -8.82
N VAL A 290 28.70 -1.51 -8.56
CA VAL A 290 29.14 -2.77 -9.15
C VAL A 290 28.05 -3.24 -10.09
N PHE A 291 28.35 -3.34 -11.38
CA PHE A 291 27.43 -3.88 -12.36
C PHE A 291 27.45 -5.40 -12.32
N PHE A 292 26.29 -6.01 -12.60
CA PHE A 292 26.15 -7.45 -12.73
C PHE A 292 25.14 -7.81 -13.82
N GLY A 293 25.22 -9.08 -14.28
CA GLY A 293 24.28 -9.63 -15.26
C GLY A 293 24.94 -10.12 -16.56
N ASP A 294 26.14 -9.65 -16.88
CA ASP A 294 26.89 -10.10 -18.07
C ASP A 294 27.78 -11.34 -17.78
N GLU A 295 28.00 -11.63 -16.50
CA GLU A 295 28.82 -12.78 -16.07
C GLU A 295 28.12 -14.12 -16.29
N ILE A 296 26.82 -14.12 -16.56
CA ILE A 296 26.02 -15.33 -16.70
C ILE A 296 25.77 -15.63 -18.18
N GLN A 297 26.15 -16.83 -18.60
CA GLN A 297 26.07 -17.29 -19.98
C GLN A 297 25.44 -18.68 -20.05
N ASN A 298 25.09 -19.12 -21.24
CA ASN A 298 24.64 -20.48 -21.57
C ASN A 298 23.45 -20.95 -20.70
N ILE A 299 22.49 -20.05 -20.41
CA ILE A 299 21.35 -20.37 -19.58
C ILE A 299 20.42 -21.37 -20.29
N ASN A 300 20.25 -22.54 -19.68
CA ASN A 300 19.33 -23.59 -20.13
C ASN A 300 18.30 -23.87 -19.02
N ALA A 301 17.09 -23.36 -19.18
CA ALA A 301 16.00 -23.55 -18.24
C ALA A 301 15.07 -24.69 -18.69
N THR A 302 14.90 -25.68 -17.84
CA THR A 302 14.03 -26.84 -18.04
C THR A 302 12.96 -26.92 -16.95
N LEU A 303 12.07 -27.93 -17.01
CA LEU A 303 11.11 -28.21 -15.94
C LEU A 303 11.76 -28.87 -14.70
N GLU A 304 13.00 -29.31 -14.80
CA GLU A 304 13.74 -29.97 -13.72
C GLU A 304 14.66 -28.99 -12.98
N GLY A 305 14.98 -27.85 -13.60
CA GLY A 305 15.87 -26.85 -13.07
C GLY A 305 16.43 -25.92 -14.13
N THR A 306 17.47 -25.19 -13.76
CA THR A 306 18.18 -24.29 -14.65
C THR A 306 19.67 -24.51 -14.53
N ASP A 307 20.33 -24.77 -15.67
CA ASP A 307 21.78 -24.85 -15.79
C ASP A 307 22.30 -23.54 -16.37
N PHE A 308 23.45 -23.06 -15.92
CA PHE A 308 24.08 -21.86 -16.43
C PHE A 308 25.57 -21.82 -16.14
N ASP A 309 26.30 -21.09 -16.96
CA ASP A 309 27.71 -20.79 -16.73
C ASP A 309 27.89 -19.40 -16.17
N MET A 310 28.77 -19.22 -15.20
CA MET A 310 29.14 -17.95 -14.62
C MET A 310 30.62 -17.71 -14.76
N ILE A 311 31.00 -16.54 -15.28
CA ILE A 311 32.39 -16.10 -15.33
C ILE A 311 32.74 -15.41 -14.01
N PHE A 312 33.68 -16.00 -13.28
CA PHE A 312 34.16 -15.45 -12.01
C PHE A 312 35.70 -15.52 -11.98
N ASN A 313 36.36 -14.37 -11.76
CA ASN A 313 37.83 -14.27 -11.78
C ASN A 313 38.50 -14.88 -13.04
N ASN A 314 37.90 -14.66 -14.21
CA ASN A 314 38.32 -15.23 -15.50
C ASN A 314 38.21 -16.77 -15.62
N GLU A 315 37.53 -17.42 -14.69
CA GLU A 315 37.19 -18.84 -14.77
C GLU A 315 35.71 -19.00 -15.05
N THR A 316 35.37 -19.99 -15.89
CA THR A 316 33.97 -20.34 -16.15
C THR A 316 33.57 -21.44 -15.17
N LEU A 317 32.61 -21.13 -14.32
CA LEU A 317 32.03 -22.05 -13.36
C LEU A 317 30.66 -22.49 -13.84
N HIS A 318 30.43 -23.81 -13.86
CA HIS A 318 29.13 -24.38 -14.24
C HIS A 318 28.25 -24.54 -13.01
N PHE A 319 27.02 -24.05 -13.09
CA PHE A 319 26.03 -24.14 -12.02
C PHE A 319 24.80 -24.88 -12.47
N GLN A 320 24.27 -25.72 -11.59
CA GLN A 320 22.97 -26.36 -11.73
C GLN A 320 22.09 -26.03 -10.52
N THR A 321 20.87 -25.56 -10.77
CA THR A 321 19.92 -25.24 -9.74
C THR A 321 18.55 -25.82 -10.03
N LYS A 322 17.82 -26.20 -8.98
CA LYS A 322 16.42 -26.61 -9.09
C LYS A 322 15.44 -25.44 -9.25
N VAL A 323 15.95 -24.22 -9.28
CA VAL A 323 15.14 -23.02 -9.49
C VAL A 323 14.72 -22.96 -10.96
N LEU A 324 13.42 -22.79 -11.20
CA LEU A 324 12.86 -22.77 -12.54
C LEU A 324 12.87 -21.37 -13.14
N GLY A 325 13.27 -21.28 -14.40
CA GLY A 325 13.19 -20.06 -15.19
C GLY A 325 14.50 -19.27 -15.29
N SER A 326 14.87 -18.92 -16.51
CA SER A 326 16.12 -18.25 -16.86
C SER A 326 16.31 -16.88 -16.17
N PHE A 327 15.24 -16.20 -15.80
CA PHE A 327 15.31 -14.90 -15.10
C PHE A 327 15.68 -14.99 -13.61
N GLN A 328 15.75 -16.20 -13.05
CA GLN A 328 16.16 -16.44 -11.67
C GLN A 328 17.67 -16.65 -11.53
N THR A 329 18.38 -16.78 -12.62
CA THR A 329 19.85 -16.97 -12.64
C THR A 329 20.63 -15.66 -12.66
N ILE A 330 19.92 -14.55 -12.87
CA ILE A 330 20.49 -13.19 -13.01
C ILE A 330 20.26 -12.39 -11.74
#